data_61d0c5cfb934d9558b30b129bdf75d7a
#
_entry.id   61d0c5cfb934d9558b30b129bdf75d7a
#
_cell.length_a   1.000
_cell.length_b   1.000
_cell.length_c   1.000
_cell.angle_alpha   90.00
_cell.angle_beta   90.00
_cell.angle_gamma   90.00
#
_symmetry.space_group_name_H-M   'P 1'
#
loop_
_entity.id
_entity.type
_entity.pdbx_description
1 polymer ?
#
loop_
_entity_poly.entity_id
_entity_poly.type
_entity_poly.pdbx_seq_one_letter_code
_entity_poly.pdbx_strand_id
1 'polypeptide(L)'
;MEALSDFNPETLYIFVGDLLDRGIENEKVLQWAFEHAKDPNVIFIRGNHDVHLENWAFDALDENGDPIKLPHVFNYKTRPQLLGQKDYDHYEIGIDLKDDGLTYYTVNGQMTDIPVFYYKDKLVENPRMTFRDGYVHLIDPYQIRHNTNYSTFTVDEFKLKKQTRDLIRRFRDAVALEFHGRKYFINHAGISALPKMTFIPSFQLIRGVGKYETQIDEIWEESFQKGNTQGFIQVHGHRHTNSTEHSICLEDNVEYGGNLCVLHITENGHSVQKYENTVFRIPQTDTESDAAAKPWIEDTENQTTNSMIRNKHIRVKSLDHNLYSLNFTSRAFEKGIWDTETIKARGLFVDQTTGEIKMRSYNKFFAIGEQEETQISNLKKSVKFPLVAHKKYNGFLGIASTINGEFVLATKSTTEGEYVDYFREIFDQLTQKEKDQLKDLSEKYKCSFTFEVEHIEDRHIIDFDKNSLTILDAIPNSFEFDGIDIDSAFSNNVLDQLEITSPFFKRKEVIVTFDDIPTLMRYIKEHDYNRDSEGLVLTDQNGFMFKVKYAYYREVKRLRGLHENAIKMLRTSTAIKLNKAITAVQVRFLNWLRDKDNEYVFETHIIDIFRDFEKDCGKQL
;
A
#
# COMPACT_ATOMS: atom_id res chain seq x y z
N MET A 1 13.76 19.26 19.53
CA MET A 1 14.52 20.00 20.57
C MET A 1 14.88 21.42 20.12
N GLU A 2 15.25 21.67 18.86
CA GLU A 2 15.55 23.02 18.36
C GLU A 2 14.37 23.99 18.55
N ALA A 3 13.15 23.57 18.22
CA ALA A 3 11.93 24.35 18.43
C ALA A 3 11.63 24.69 19.90
N LEU A 4 12.33 24.09 20.85
CA LEU A 4 12.21 24.29 22.30
C LEU A 4 13.51 24.80 22.92
N SER A 5 14.50 25.21 22.10
CA SER A 5 15.79 25.71 22.59
C SER A 5 15.63 26.93 23.53
N ASP A 6 14.59 27.71 23.24
CA ASP A 6 14.30 28.95 23.97
C ASP A 6 13.03 28.80 24.84
N PHE A 7 12.87 27.65 25.51
CA PHE A 7 11.73 27.40 26.37
C PHE A 7 11.62 28.49 27.43
N ASN A 8 10.50 29.23 27.41
CA ASN A 8 10.24 30.36 28.24
C ASN A 8 9.01 30.13 29.15
N PRO A 9 9.10 30.21 30.46
CA PRO A 9 7.98 29.99 31.37
C PRO A 9 6.84 31.01 31.22
N GLU A 10 7.05 32.15 30.56
CA GLU A 10 6.01 33.15 30.28
C GLU A 10 5.24 32.86 28.98
N THR A 11 5.68 31.89 28.18
CA THR A 11 5.03 31.48 26.93
C THR A 11 4.19 30.25 27.17
N LEU A 12 2.94 30.25 26.71
CA LEU A 12 2.09 29.06 26.71
C LEU A 12 2.44 28.15 25.53
N TYR A 13 2.83 26.93 25.82
CA TYR A 13 3.13 25.87 24.82
C TYR A 13 1.99 24.88 24.75
N ILE A 14 1.47 24.65 23.56
CA ILE A 14 0.42 23.65 23.29
C ILE A 14 0.92 22.67 22.24
N PHE A 15 1.13 21.42 22.64
CA PHE A 15 1.51 20.33 21.76
C PHE A 15 0.25 19.73 21.14
N VAL A 16 0.18 19.72 19.80
CA VAL A 16 -1.06 19.41 19.05
C VAL A 16 -1.25 17.90 18.82
N GLY A 17 -0.69 17.05 19.65
CA GLY A 17 -0.80 15.61 19.61
C GLY A 17 0.32 14.91 18.87
N ASP A 18 0.27 13.58 18.89
CA ASP A 18 1.28 12.68 18.33
C ASP A 18 2.69 12.99 18.86
N LEU A 19 2.78 13.07 20.19
CA LEU A 19 4.01 13.41 20.90
C LEU A 19 5.12 12.41 20.62
N LEU A 20 4.77 11.14 20.46
CA LEU A 20 5.67 10.03 20.23
C LEU A 20 5.27 9.24 18.99
N ASP A 21 6.12 8.29 18.66
CA ASP A 21 6.05 7.36 17.57
C ASP A 21 6.74 7.84 16.29
N ARG A 22 7.24 6.92 15.48
CA ARG A 22 8.01 7.14 14.25
C ARG A 22 9.34 7.91 14.42
N GLY A 23 9.53 8.69 15.49
CA GLY A 23 10.76 9.41 15.78
C GLY A 23 11.94 8.50 16.12
N ILE A 24 13.15 9.05 16.17
CA ILE A 24 14.38 8.33 16.54
C ILE A 24 14.79 8.53 18.01
N GLU A 25 14.18 9.49 18.69
CA GLU A 25 14.51 9.87 20.08
C GLU A 25 13.25 9.99 20.94
N ASN A 26 12.34 9.00 20.83
CA ASN A 26 11.08 8.99 21.56
C ASN A 26 11.28 9.06 23.09
N GLU A 27 12.35 8.45 23.62
CA GLU A 27 12.69 8.50 25.04
C GLU A 27 13.03 9.91 25.52
N LYS A 28 13.74 10.70 24.69
CA LYS A 28 14.07 12.08 25.04
C LYS A 28 12.83 12.97 25.05
N VAL A 29 11.94 12.78 24.09
CA VAL A 29 10.67 13.50 24.02
C VAL A 29 9.81 13.16 25.22
N LEU A 30 9.70 11.88 25.58
CA LEU A 30 8.94 11.44 26.75
C LEU A 30 9.54 11.95 28.05
N GLN A 31 10.88 11.95 28.17
CA GLN A 31 11.58 12.49 29.34
C GLN A 31 11.30 13.99 29.51
N TRP A 32 11.40 14.76 28.43
CA TRP A 32 11.05 16.18 28.42
C TRP A 32 9.59 16.39 28.85
N ALA A 33 8.66 15.57 28.33
CA ALA A 33 7.25 15.67 28.72
C ALA A 33 7.02 15.35 30.21
N PHE A 34 7.75 14.40 30.80
CA PHE A 34 7.67 14.14 32.25
C PHE A 34 8.15 15.32 33.09
N GLU A 35 9.22 15.98 32.67
CA GLU A 35 9.80 17.12 33.36
C GLU A 35 8.85 18.31 33.36
N HIS A 36 8.16 18.55 32.23
CA HIS A 36 7.31 19.71 31.99
C HIS A 36 5.79 19.44 32.14
N ALA A 37 5.38 18.20 32.40
CA ALA A 37 3.95 17.85 32.48
C ALA A 37 3.17 18.61 33.57
N LYS A 38 3.84 19.19 34.53
CA LYS A 38 3.24 19.94 35.65
C LYS A 38 3.37 21.44 35.49
N ASP A 39 4.09 21.90 34.48
CA ASP A 39 4.27 23.33 34.26
C ASP A 39 2.94 23.93 33.80
N PRO A 40 2.52 25.05 34.40
CA PRO A 40 1.22 25.64 34.11
C PRO A 40 1.10 26.19 32.69
N ASN A 41 2.24 26.40 32.03
CA ASN A 41 2.35 26.93 30.68
C ASN A 41 2.58 25.85 29.63
N VAL A 42 2.40 24.56 29.98
CA VAL A 42 2.54 23.43 29.03
C VAL A 42 1.25 22.61 28.98
N ILE A 43 0.70 22.44 27.79
CA ILE A 43 -0.50 21.64 27.53
C ILE A 43 -0.20 20.64 26.44
N PHE A 44 -0.57 19.40 26.70
CA PHE A 44 -0.54 18.32 25.70
C PHE A 44 -1.95 18.01 25.21
N ILE A 45 -2.16 18.06 23.91
CA ILE A 45 -3.37 17.55 23.25
C ILE A 45 -3.10 16.09 22.86
N ARG A 46 -4.10 15.24 22.96
CA ARG A 46 -4.01 13.83 22.60
C ARG A 46 -4.11 13.64 21.10
N GLY A 47 -3.13 12.98 20.48
CA GLY A 47 -3.16 12.51 19.11
C GLY A 47 -3.49 11.01 19.00
N ASN A 48 -3.63 10.52 17.79
CA ASN A 48 -3.95 9.11 17.57
C ASN A 48 -2.76 8.17 17.88
N HIS A 49 -1.52 8.63 17.78
CA HIS A 49 -0.35 7.87 18.21
C HIS A 49 -0.21 7.87 19.74
N ASP A 50 -0.62 8.92 20.42
CA ASP A 50 -0.64 8.96 21.89
C ASP A 50 -1.63 7.94 22.48
N VAL A 51 -2.68 7.57 21.75
CA VAL A 51 -3.58 6.45 22.14
C VAL A 51 -2.83 5.11 22.20
N HIS A 52 -1.80 4.90 21.39
CA HIS A 52 -0.99 3.69 21.47
C HIS A 52 -0.12 3.68 22.72
N LEU A 53 0.45 4.85 23.08
CA LEU A 53 1.17 5.04 24.34
C LEU A 53 0.25 4.80 25.54
N GLU A 54 -0.99 5.31 25.48
CA GLU A 54 -2.02 5.10 26.51
C GLU A 54 -2.35 3.63 26.68
N ASN A 55 -2.67 2.93 25.59
CA ASN A 55 -3.00 1.51 25.62
C ASN A 55 -1.85 0.66 26.19
N TRP A 56 -0.61 0.97 25.84
CA TRP A 56 0.55 0.31 26.42
C TRP A 56 0.73 0.60 27.90
N ALA A 57 0.62 1.86 28.29
CA ALA A 57 0.86 2.27 29.68
C ALA A 57 -0.20 1.73 30.64
N PHE A 58 -1.44 1.60 30.19
CA PHE A 58 -2.55 1.08 31.00
C PHE A 58 -2.80 -0.40 30.86
N ASP A 59 -2.01 -1.13 30.05
CA ASP A 59 -2.25 -2.54 29.71
C ASP A 59 -3.70 -2.76 29.25
N ALA A 60 -4.17 -1.91 28.35
CA ALA A 60 -5.56 -1.81 27.97
C ALA A 60 -6.07 -3.09 27.29
N LEU A 61 -7.30 -3.47 27.62
CA LEU A 61 -7.99 -4.63 27.07
C LEU A 61 -9.06 -4.19 26.08
N ASP A 62 -9.34 -5.04 25.10
CA ASP A 62 -10.46 -4.86 24.18
C ASP A 62 -11.80 -5.30 24.82
N GLU A 63 -12.90 -5.22 24.06
CA GLU A 63 -14.24 -5.61 24.51
C GLU A 63 -14.39 -7.08 24.89
N ASN A 64 -13.43 -7.93 24.48
CA ASN A 64 -13.40 -9.37 24.81
C ASN A 64 -12.50 -9.67 26.02
N GLY A 65 -11.84 -8.64 26.58
CA GLY A 65 -10.88 -8.78 27.66
C GLY A 65 -9.48 -9.20 27.20
N ASP A 66 -9.20 -9.17 25.91
CA ASP A 66 -7.87 -9.45 25.36
C ASP A 66 -7.02 -8.18 25.30
N PRO A 67 -5.68 -8.26 25.46
CA PRO A 67 -4.80 -7.10 25.31
C PRO A 67 -4.94 -6.43 23.94
N ILE A 68 -5.12 -5.12 23.92
CA ILE A 68 -5.20 -4.36 22.67
C ILE A 68 -3.90 -4.51 21.91
N LYS A 69 -4.01 -4.89 20.63
CA LYS A 69 -2.85 -4.98 19.75
C LYS A 69 -2.33 -3.59 19.41
N LEU A 70 -1.12 -3.31 19.83
CA LEU A 70 -0.43 -2.09 19.48
C LEU A 70 0.10 -2.18 18.05
N PRO A 71 0.21 -1.03 17.32
CA PRO A 71 0.80 -1.00 15.99
C PRO A 71 2.22 -1.55 15.97
N HIS A 72 2.61 -2.04 14.80
CA HIS A 72 3.94 -2.61 14.60
C HIS A 72 5.05 -1.59 14.95
N VAL A 73 4.96 -0.37 14.42
CA VAL A 73 5.94 0.70 14.68
C VAL A 73 6.09 0.96 16.18
N PHE A 74 4.99 1.01 16.94
CA PHE A 74 5.06 1.18 18.38
C PHE A 74 5.79 0.03 19.06
N ASN A 75 5.49 -1.23 18.71
CA ASN A 75 6.09 -2.40 19.34
C ASN A 75 7.59 -2.56 19.04
N TYR A 76 8.01 -2.24 17.82
CA TYR A 76 9.35 -2.56 17.32
C TYR A 76 10.30 -1.36 17.30
N LYS A 77 9.81 -0.15 17.36
CA LYS A 77 10.62 1.06 17.38
C LYS A 77 10.40 1.90 18.64
N THR A 78 9.17 2.36 18.86
CA THR A 78 8.86 3.30 19.95
C THR A 78 9.10 2.67 21.33
N ARG A 79 8.46 1.54 21.61
CA ARG A 79 8.60 0.85 22.91
C ARG A 79 10.04 0.46 23.26
N PRO A 80 10.86 -0.13 22.36
CA PRO A 80 12.26 -0.39 22.63
C PRO A 80 13.05 0.85 23.02
N GLN A 81 12.87 1.97 22.32
CA GLN A 81 13.51 3.23 22.67
C GLN A 81 13.11 3.70 24.07
N LEU A 82 11.80 3.69 24.40
CA LEU A 82 11.32 4.07 25.74
C LEU A 82 11.91 3.20 26.85
N LEU A 83 12.26 1.96 26.56
CA LEU A 83 12.89 1.04 27.49
C LEU A 83 14.43 1.14 27.50
N GLY A 84 14.99 2.15 26.84
CA GLY A 84 16.43 2.42 26.83
C GLY A 84 17.25 1.44 26.02
N GLN A 85 16.65 0.86 24.98
CA GLN A 85 17.33 -0.09 24.08
C GLN A 85 18.04 0.66 22.96
N LYS A 86 19.26 1.08 23.21
CA LYS A 86 20.05 1.93 22.29
C LYS A 86 20.40 1.25 20.96
N ASP A 87 20.40 -0.06 20.92
CA ASP A 87 20.77 -0.82 19.72
C ASP A 87 19.73 -0.74 18.60
N TYR A 88 18.55 -0.15 18.87
CA TYR A 88 17.52 0.15 17.88
C TYR A 88 17.63 1.55 17.29
N ASP A 89 18.41 2.43 17.88
CA ASP A 89 18.55 3.83 17.43
C ASP A 89 19.28 3.95 16.09
N HIS A 90 19.95 2.88 15.65
CA HIS A 90 20.76 2.87 14.43
C HIS A 90 20.11 2.11 13.26
N TYR A 91 18.93 1.51 13.46
CA TYR A 91 18.32 0.66 12.43
C TYR A 91 16.91 1.13 12.13
N GLU A 92 16.73 1.64 10.93
CA GLU A 92 15.40 1.78 10.35
C GLU A 92 14.97 0.41 9.85
N ILE A 93 13.98 -0.18 10.52
CA ILE A 93 13.29 -1.34 9.99
C ILE A 93 12.18 -0.80 9.10
N GLY A 94 12.42 -0.77 7.81
CA GLY A 94 11.39 -0.55 6.82
C GLY A 94 10.51 -1.80 6.71
N ILE A 95 9.22 -1.60 6.54
CA ILE A 95 8.28 -2.66 6.19
C ILE A 95 7.89 -2.41 4.75
N ASP A 96 8.31 -3.27 3.86
CA ASP A 96 7.85 -3.27 2.49
C ASP A 96 6.78 -4.35 2.33
N LEU A 97 5.56 -3.94 1.97
CA LEU A 97 4.48 -4.84 1.62
C LEU A 97 4.59 -5.09 0.11
N LYS A 98 5.13 -6.22 -0.28
CA LYS A 98 5.11 -6.60 -1.69
C LYS A 98 3.70 -6.98 -2.16
N ASP A 99 3.49 -6.93 -3.47
CA ASP A 99 2.23 -7.29 -4.14
C ASP A 99 1.75 -8.73 -3.85
N ASP A 100 2.63 -9.58 -3.35
CA ASP A 100 2.33 -10.95 -2.89
C ASP A 100 1.69 -11.02 -1.50
N GLY A 101 1.56 -9.88 -0.82
CA GLY A 101 1.02 -9.79 0.54
C GLY A 101 1.99 -10.22 1.63
N LEU A 102 3.26 -10.46 1.29
CA LEU A 102 4.32 -10.75 2.24
C LEU A 102 4.93 -9.46 2.78
N THR A 103 5.29 -9.48 4.04
CA THR A 103 5.96 -8.37 4.71
C THR A 103 7.46 -8.62 4.67
N TYR A 104 8.18 -7.79 3.96
CA TYR A 104 9.64 -7.81 3.94
C TYR A 104 10.17 -6.73 4.88
N TYR A 105 11.29 -7.01 5.49
CA TYR A 105 11.98 -6.05 6.33
C TYR A 105 13.21 -5.55 5.59
N THR A 106 13.38 -4.24 5.63
CA THR A 106 14.61 -3.62 5.17
C THR A 106 15.44 -3.23 6.37
N VAL A 107 16.73 -3.53 6.33
CA VAL A 107 17.71 -3.05 7.31
C VAL A 107 18.60 -2.05 6.61
N ASN A 108 18.65 -0.82 7.11
CA ASN A 108 19.36 0.28 6.46
C ASN A 108 18.98 0.41 4.98
N GLY A 109 17.70 0.10 4.71
CA GLY A 109 17.16 0.26 3.43
C GLY A 109 17.53 -0.79 2.39
N GLN A 110 18.29 -1.78 2.68
CA GLN A 110 18.48 -2.95 1.80
C GLN A 110 17.46 -4.02 2.13
N MET A 111 16.72 -4.48 1.14
CA MET A 111 15.90 -5.68 1.28
C MET A 111 16.83 -6.84 1.62
N THR A 112 16.52 -7.47 2.74
CA THR A 112 17.18 -8.71 3.09
C THR A 112 16.17 -9.82 2.93
N ASP A 113 16.51 -10.84 2.17
CA ASP A 113 15.75 -12.09 2.12
C ASP A 113 15.76 -12.79 3.49
N ILE A 114 16.60 -12.31 4.40
CA ILE A 114 16.74 -12.77 5.78
C ILE A 114 16.61 -11.54 6.67
N PRO A 115 15.69 -11.50 7.63
CA PRO A 115 15.69 -10.45 8.63
C PRO A 115 16.95 -10.54 9.45
N VAL A 116 17.77 -9.57 9.28
CA VAL A 116 19.06 -9.46 9.93
C VAL A 116 18.88 -8.61 11.18
N PHE A 117 19.25 -9.13 12.31
CA PHE A 117 19.32 -8.39 13.56
C PHE A 117 20.75 -7.99 13.83
N TYR A 118 20.94 -6.74 14.20
CA TYR A 118 22.21 -6.26 14.72
C TYR A 118 22.12 -6.19 16.25
N TYR A 119 23.10 -6.75 16.91
CA TYR A 119 23.27 -6.61 18.34
C TYR A 119 24.67 -6.07 18.61
N LYS A 120 24.78 -4.92 19.25
CA LYS A 120 26.05 -4.25 19.57
C LYS A 120 26.97 -4.16 18.34
N ASP A 121 26.47 -3.54 17.27
CA ASP A 121 27.20 -3.35 16.01
C ASP A 121 27.68 -4.64 15.29
N LYS A 122 27.18 -5.78 15.71
CA LYS A 122 27.43 -7.07 15.04
C LYS A 122 26.17 -7.60 14.41
N LEU A 123 26.31 -7.98 13.14
CA LEU A 123 25.30 -8.74 12.43
C LEU A 123 25.06 -10.05 13.17
N VAL A 124 23.85 -10.29 13.64
CA VAL A 124 23.47 -11.55 14.25
C VAL A 124 22.46 -12.23 13.35
N GLU A 125 22.88 -13.24 12.62
CA GLU A 125 21.95 -14.18 12.04
C GLU A 125 21.19 -14.83 13.20
N ASN A 126 19.86 -14.70 13.22
CA ASN A 126 19.07 -15.35 14.24
C ASN A 126 18.96 -16.85 13.90
N PRO A 127 19.68 -17.75 14.61
CA PRO A 127 19.65 -19.18 14.32
C PRO A 127 18.29 -19.84 14.59
N ARG A 128 17.33 -19.11 15.14
CA ARG A 128 15.96 -19.59 15.37
C ARG A 128 14.95 -19.05 14.35
N MET A 129 15.36 -18.17 13.47
CA MET A 129 14.63 -17.90 12.25
C MET A 129 14.98 -19.02 11.27
N THR A 130 14.36 -20.15 11.44
CA THR A 130 14.41 -21.18 10.43
C THR A 130 13.62 -20.67 9.24
N PHE A 131 14.33 -20.39 8.16
CA PHE A 131 13.73 -20.44 6.85
C PHE A 131 13.18 -21.85 6.67
N ARG A 132 11.89 -21.98 6.80
CA ARG A 132 11.14 -23.03 6.14
C ARG A 132 10.27 -22.30 5.12
N ASP A 133 10.45 -22.64 3.87
CA ASP A 133 9.54 -22.28 2.79
C ASP A 133 9.46 -20.80 2.40
N GLY A 134 10.57 -20.08 2.42
CA GLY A 134 10.61 -18.69 1.95
C GLY A 134 9.92 -17.66 2.87
N TYR A 135 9.49 -18.05 4.07
CA TYR A 135 8.82 -17.16 5.02
C TYR A 135 9.71 -16.79 6.18
N VAL A 136 9.80 -15.50 6.42
CA VAL A 136 10.46 -14.95 7.59
C VAL A 136 9.47 -14.86 8.73
N HIS A 137 9.75 -15.58 9.83
CA HIS A 137 9.03 -15.41 11.08
C HIS A 137 9.70 -14.35 11.92
N LEU A 138 9.06 -13.19 12.02
CA LEU A 138 9.38 -12.26 13.09
C LEU A 138 8.88 -12.85 14.41
N ILE A 139 9.81 -13.33 15.18
CA ILE A 139 9.60 -13.45 16.61
C ILE A 139 9.65 -12.02 17.14
N ASP A 140 8.61 -11.60 17.88
CA ASP A 140 8.61 -10.34 18.60
C ASP A 140 9.98 -10.16 19.28
N PRO A 141 10.74 -9.08 19.02
CA PRO A 141 12.02 -8.83 19.68
C PRO A 141 11.92 -8.88 21.20
N TYR A 142 10.76 -8.57 21.75
CA TYR A 142 10.46 -8.76 23.16
C TYR A 142 10.45 -10.24 23.58
N GLN A 143 9.84 -11.13 22.78
CA GLN A 143 9.86 -12.57 23.04
C GLN A 143 11.25 -13.18 22.85
N ILE A 144 12.03 -12.70 21.87
CA ILE A 144 13.43 -13.12 21.69
C ILE A 144 14.24 -12.81 22.94
N ARG A 145 14.05 -11.65 23.54
CA ARG A 145 14.81 -11.21 24.73
C ARG A 145 14.44 -11.96 25.99
N HIS A 146 13.17 -12.28 26.19
CA HIS A 146 12.74 -13.07 27.32
C HIS A 146 13.18 -14.54 27.25
N ASN A 147 13.33 -15.09 26.04
CA ASN A 147 13.71 -16.49 25.84
C ASN A 147 15.23 -16.71 25.72
N THR A 148 16.04 -15.65 25.56
CA THR A 148 17.45 -15.80 25.23
C THR A 148 18.44 -15.25 26.26
N ASN A 149 18.01 -14.89 27.48
CA ASN A 149 18.84 -14.24 28.50
C ASN A 149 19.52 -12.92 28.06
N TYR A 150 19.08 -12.28 27.01
CA TYR A 150 19.53 -10.94 26.65
C TYR A 150 18.72 -9.91 27.43
N SER A 151 18.96 -9.81 28.73
CA SER A 151 18.39 -8.76 29.55
C SER A 151 19.26 -7.52 29.46
N THR A 152 18.85 -6.55 28.71
CA THR A 152 19.42 -5.21 28.82
C THR A 152 18.35 -4.14 28.67
N PHE A 153 17.22 -4.30 29.37
CA PHE A 153 16.39 -3.16 29.67
C PHE A 153 17.11 -2.35 30.75
N THR A 154 17.55 -1.16 30.39
CA THR A 154 18.15 -0.22 31.35
C THR A 154 17.10 0.52 32.17
N VAL A 155 15.82 0.40 31.79
CA VAL A 155 14.67 1.09 32.38
C VAL A 155 13.66 0.07 32.90
N ASP A 156 13.21 0.28 34.14
CA ASP A 156 12.11 -0.48 34.73
C ASP A 156 10.80 -0.12 34.02
N GLU A 157 10.28 -1.05 33.21
CA GLU A 157 9.06 -0.87 32.44
C GLU A 157 7.84 -0.54 33.33
N PHE A 158 7.73 -1.16 34.49
CA PHE A 158 6.62 -0.90 35.40
C PHE A 158 6.64 0.54 35.91
N LYS A 159 7.81 1.03 36.29
CA LYS A 159 8.00 2.40 36.75
C LYS A 159 7.71 3.39 35.62
N LEU A 160 8.21 3.10 34.42
CA LEU A 160 7.98 3.92 33.24
C LEU A 160 6.48 3.99 32.86
N LYS A 161 5.79 2.87 32.84
CA LYS A 161 4.33 2.82 32.61
C LYS A 161 3.57 3.65 33.65
N LYS A 162 3.98 3.61 34.92
CA LYS A 162 3.36 4.42 35.97
C LYS A 162 3.53 5.91 35.71
N GLN A 163 4.73 6.36 35.38
CA GLN A 163 5.00 7.76 35.04
C GLN A 163 4.22 8.20 33.80
N THR A 164 4.16 7.33 32.79
CA THR A 164 3.42 7.58 31.56
C THR A 164 1.92 7.70 31.82
N ARG A 165 1.32 6.87 32.68
CA ARG A 165 -0.09 7.03 33.09
C ARG A 165 -0.36 8.38 33.73
N ASP A 166 0.54 8.86 34.57
CA ASP A 166 0.41 10.16 35.23
C ASP A 166 0.53 11.34 34.25
N LEU A 167 1.35 11.21 33.22
CA LEU A 167 1.45 12.16 32.11
C LEU A 167 0.16 12.17 31.27
N ILE A 168 -0.29 11.00 30.78
CA ILE A 168 -1.46 10.86 29.89
C ILE A 168 -2.74 11.38 30.54
N ARG A 169 -2.91 11.24 31.85
CA ARG A 169 -4.05 11.83 32.57
C ARG A 169 -4.14 13.34 32.48
N ARG A 170 -3.07 14.00 32.06
CA ARG A 170 -3.00 15.46 31.86
C ARG A 170 -3.30 15.89 30.44
N PHE A 171 -3.32 14.95 29.49
CA PHE A 171 -3.65 15.24 28.10
C PHE A 171 -5.08 15.75 27.98
N ARG A 172 -5.30 16.62 27.02
CA ARG A 172 -6.60 17.18 26.65
C ARG A 172 -6.96 16.72 25.24
N ASP A 173 -8.23 16.62 24.95
CA ASP A 173 -8.69 16.29 23.59
C ASP A 173 -8.74 17.55 22.70
N ALA A 174 -8.95 18.70 23.32
CA ALA A 174 -8.88 20.01 22.66
C ALA A 174 -8.64 21.12 23.67
N VAL A 175 -8.22 22.27 23.16
CA VAL A 175 -8.06 23.53 23.91
C VAL A 175 -8.80 24.64 23.17
N ALA A 176 -9.63 25.39 23.90
CA ALA A 176 -10.21 26.61 23.40
C ALA A 176 -9.57 27.77 24.20
N LEU A 177 -9.02 28.75 23.51
CA LEU A 177 -8.43 29.92 24.12
C LEU A 177 -8.84 31.21 23.39
N GLU A 178 -8.82 32.31 24.11
CA GLU A 178 -8.96 33.64 23.54
C GLU A 178 -7.72 34.47 23.90
N PHE A 179 -7.12 35.07 22.87
CA PHE A 179 -5.94 35.91 23.05
C PHE A 179 -6.04 37.14 22.18
N HIS A 180 -6.00 38.33 22.81
CA HIS A 180 -6.17 39.64 22.15
C HIS A 180 -7.36 39.72 21.20
N GLY A 181 -8.53 39.21 21.66
CA GLY A 181 -9.79 39.24 20.90
C GLY A 181 -9.92 38.21 19.78
N ARG A 182 -8.91 37.36 19.57
CA ARG A 182 -8.96 36.24 18.65
C ARG A 182 -9.19 34.96 19.41
N LYS A 183 -10.07 34.10 18.88
CA LYS A 183 -10.44 32.79 19.47
C LYS A 183 -9.81 31.68 18.69
N TYR A 184 -9.14 30.77 19.38
CA TYR A 184 -8.51 29.59 18.76
C TYR A 184 -9.08 28.32 19.38
N PHE A 185 -9.46 27.37 18.50
CA PHE A 185 -9.86 26.03 18.88
C PHE A 185 -8.82 25.03 18.37
N ILE A 186 -8.04 24.46 19.29
CA ILE A 186 -6.88 23.63 18.98
C ILE A 186 -7.23 22.19 19.31
N ASN A 187 -7.11 21.30 18.32
CA ASN A 187 -7.34 19.87 18.45
C ASN A 187 -6.39 19.12 17.51
N HIS A 188 -6.27 17.79 17.67
CA HIS A 188 -5.28 17.04 16.89
C HIS A 188 -5.65 16.91 15.41
N ALA A 189 -6.86 16.51 15.06
CA ALA A 189 -7.17 16.02 13.71
C ALA A 189 -8.14 16.88 12.89
N GLY A 190 -8.54 18.06 13.40
CA GLY A 190 -9.51 18.92 12.75
C GLY A 190 -10.96 18.41 12.78
N ILE A 191 -11.90 19.32 12.91
CA ILE A 191 -13.34 19.06 12.90
C ILE A 191 -14.06 19.98 11.91
N SER A 192 -15.29 19.63 11.53
CA SER A 192 -16.04 20.33 10.48
C SER A 192 -16.80 21.57 10.98
N ALA A 193 -17.13 21.64 12.25
CA ALA A 193 -17.88 22.73 12.88
C ALA A 193 -17.77 22.64 14.41
N LEU A 194 -18.08 23.75 15.10
CA LEU A 194 -18.15 23.80 16.55
C LEU A 194 -19.56 24.21 16.99
N PRO A 195 -20.48 23.26 17.21
CA PRO A 195 -21.85 23.56 17.57
C PRO A 195 -21.95 24.23 18.95
N LYS A 196 -22.99 25.04 19.15
CA LYS A 196 -23.16 25.85 20.38
C LYS A 196 -23.42 25.01 21.64
N MET A 197 -24.03 23.84 21.50
CA MET A 197 -24.23 22.89 22.60
C MET A 197 -23.42 21.64 22.30
N THR A 198 -22.34 21.47 23.05
CA THR A 198 -21.25 20.64 22.54
C THR A 198 -21.01 19.41 23.38
N PHE A 199 -21.37 18.30 22.81
CA PHE A 199 -20.61 17.09 23.03
C PHE A 199 -19.93 16.71 21.72
N ILE A 200 -18.59 16.85 21.65
CA ILE A 200 -17.79 16.34 20.55
C ILE A 200 -17.11 15.07 21.07
N PRO A 201 -17.37 13.91 20.48
CA PRO A 201 -16.71 12.68 20.88
C PRO A 201 -15.19 12.79 20.73
N SER A 202 -14.43 12.35 21.73
CA SER A 202 -12.96 12.40 21.73
C SER A 202 -12.35 11.83 20.46
N PHE A 203 -12.92 10.74 19.91
CA PHE A 203 -12.40 10.13 18.69
C PHE A 203 -12.43 11.07 17.48
N GLN A 204 -13.38 12.02 17.41
CA GLN A 204 -13.44 13.03 16.33
C GLN A 204 -12.33 14.07 16.46
N LEU A 205 -11.97 14.43 17.69
CA LEU A 205 -10.88 15.37 17.97
C LEU A 205 -9.51 14.72 17.72
N ILE A 206 -9.40 13.41 17.96
CA ILE A 206 -8.17 12.63 17.88
C ILE A 206 -7.94 12.04 16.46
N ARG A 207 -8.98 11.59 15.77
CA ARG A 207 -8.90 10.95 14.46
C ARG A 207 -9.56 11.75 13.33
N GLY A 208 -10.22 12.84 13.68
CA GLY A 208 -10.92 13.72 12.76
C GLY A 208 -12.29 13.21 12.31
N VAL A 209 -12.95 14.05 11.54
CA VAL A 209 -14.27 13.82 10.97
C VAL A 209 -14.13 13.43 9.49
N GLY A 210 -14.93 12.47 9.03
CA GLY A 210 -14.86 11.98 7.65
C GLY A 210 -13.66 11.06 7.39
N LYS A 211 -13.23 11.00 6.13
CA LYS A 211 -12.02 10.25 5.73
C LYS A 211 -10.76 11.09 5.96
N TYR A 212 -9.60 10.45 5.94
CA TYR A 212 -8.32 11.14 6.13
C TYR A 212 -8.09 12.25 5.08
N GLU A 213 -8.52 12.01 3.85
CA GLU A 213 -8.38 12.92 2.70
C GLU A 213 -9.46 14.04 2.67
N THR A 214 -10.40 14.05 3.62
CA THR A 214 -11.43 15.10 3.71
C THR A 214 -10.76 16.46 3.89
N GLN A 215 -11.09 17.43 3.03
CA GLN A 215 -10.57 18.81 3.09
C GLN A 215 -11.23 19.56 4.24
N ILE A 216 -10.79 19.23 5.45
CA ILE A 216 -11.45 19.69 6.68
C ILE A 216 -11.34 21.19 6.87
N ASP A 217 -10.27 21.80 6.38
CA ASP A 217 -10.03 23.24 6.46
C ASP A 217 -11.05 24.03 5.61
N GLU A 218 -11.35 23.56 4.40
CA GLU A 218 -12.37 24.16 3.53
C GLU A 218 -13.76 24.04 4.17
N ILE A 219 -14.07 22.87 4.73
CA ILE A 219 -15.34 22.64 5.43
C ILE A 219 -15.46 23.53 6.66
N TRP A 220 -14.36 23.70 7.41
CA TRP A 220 -14.35 24.63 8.56
C TRP A 220 -14.55 26.06 8.11
N GLU A 221 -13.89 26.50 7.02
CA GLU A 221 -14.03 27.82 6.47
C GLU A 221 -15.49 28.12 6.07
N GLU A 222 -16.14 27.18 5.37
CA GLU A 222 -17.57 27.30 5.07
C GLU A 222 -18.43 27.40 6.33
N SER A 223 -18.09 26.61 7.35
CA SER A 223 -18.79 26.61 8.63
C SER A 223 -18.56 27.93 9.39
N PHE A 224 -17.37 28.52 9.28
CA PHE A 224 -17.04 29.81 9.85
C PHE A 224 -17.90 30.92 9.22
N GLN A 225 -18.00 30.96 7.90
CA GLN A 225 -18.82 31.91 7.16
C GLN A 225 -20.32 31.78 7.51
N LYS A 226 -20.77 30.57 7.83
CA LYS A 226 -22.15 30.28 8.28
C LYS A 226 -22.38 30.55 9.78
N GLY A 227 -21.34 30.97 10.54
CA GLY A 227 -21.40 31.22 11.98
C GLY A 227 -21.45 29.95 12.86
N ASN A 228 -21.13 28.79 12.30
CA ASN A 228 -21.19 27.49 12.99
C ASN A 228 -19.90 27.11 13.73
N THR A 229 -18.94 28.01 13.81
CA THR A 229 -17.66 27.84 14.53
C THR A 229 -17.53 28.71 15.77
N GLN A 230 -18.59 29.45 16.13
CA GLN A 230 -18.59 30.42 17.25
C GLN A 230 -17.46 31.48 17.16
N GLY A 231 -16.97 31.75 15.94
CA GLY A 231 -15.87 32.70 15.69
C GLY A 231 -14.47 32.17 16.06
N PHE A 232 -14.32 30.86 16.26
CA PHE A 232 -13.01 30.26 16.49
C PHE A 232 -12.25 30.04 15.19
N ILE A 233 -10.95 30.35 15.21
CA ILE A 233 -9.95 29.87 14.24
C ILE A 233 -9.53 28.48 14.70
N GLN A 234 -9.64 27.48 13.82
CA GLN A 234 -9.18 26.11 14.11
C GLN A 234 -7.67 25.99 13.93
N VAL A 235 -7.02 25.20 14.81
CA VAL A 235 -5.62 24.79 14.66
C VAL A 235 -5.55 23.28 14.83
N HIS A 236 -4.93 22.58 13.89
CA HIS A 236 -4.79 21.12 13.95
C HIS A 236 -3.57 20.60 13.19
N GLY A 237 -3.24 19.32 13.35
CA GLY A 237 -2.26 18.54 12.60
C GLY A 237 -2.92 17.34 11.91
N HIS A 238 -2.24 16.20 11.90
CA HIS A 238 -2.73 14.88 11.48
C HIS A 238 -3.10 14.72 10.01
N ARG A 239 -3.57 15.76 9.34
CA ARG A 239 -4.09 15.68 7.96
C ARG A 239 -3.27 16.58 7.03
N HIS A 240 -3.01 16.09 5.82
CA HIS A 240 -2.37 16.89 4.76
C HIS A 240 -3.41 17.71 4.02
N THR A 241 -3.85 18.80 4.61
CA THR A 241 -4.82 19.72 4.02
C THR A 241 -4.22 21.12 3.91
N ASN A 242 -4.80 21.96 3.05
CA ASN A 242 -4.34 23.33 2.88
C ASN A 242 -5.02 24.23 3.92
N SER A 243 -4.24 24.98 4.68
CA SER A 243 -4.77 25.99 5.61
C SER A 243 -5.64 27.01 4.88
N THR A 244 -6.69 27.48 5.56
CA THR A 244 -7.54 28.59 5.13
C THR A 244 -7.35 29.79 6.05
N GLU A 245 -8.15 30.84 5.88
CA GLU A 245 -8.09 32.02 6.76
C GLU A 245 -8.43 31.68 8.23
N HIS A 246 -9.37 30.73 8.43
CA HIS A 246 -9.89 30.40 9.76
C HIS A 246 -9.64 28.93 10.15
N SER A 247 -8.79 28.20 9.41
CA SER A 247 -8.31 26.87 9.79
C SER A 247 -6.85 26.70 9.41
N ILE A 248 -6.00 26.39 10.40
CA ILE A 248 -4.55 26.31 10.28
C ILE A 248 -4.12 24.86 10.47
N CYS A 249 -3.61 24.25 9.42
CA CYS A 249 -3.03 22.93 9.46
C CYS A 249 -1.52 23.01 9.74
N LEU A 250 -1.06 22.29 10.76
CA LEU A 250 0.36 22.21 11.15
C LEU A 250 1.05 20.94 10.68
N GLU A 251 0.36 20.11 9.91
CA GLU A 251 0.91 18.87 9.38
C GLU A 251 1.78 19.15 8.14
N ASP A 252 3.04 18.74 8.18
CA ASP A 252 3.98 18.91 7.06
C ASP A 252 4.93 17.70 6.92
N ASN A 253 4.45 16.48 7.24
CA ASN A 253 5.19 15.22 7.12
C ASN A 253 6.57 15.22 7.80
N VAL A 254 6.68 15.79 8.99
CA VAL A 254 7.97 15.89 9.66
C VAL A 254 8.67 14.54 9.84
N GLU A 255 7.92 13.48 10.09
CA GLU A 255 8.45 12.12 10.25
C GLU A 255 9.00 11.50 8.94
N TYR A 256 8.71 12.12 7.79
CA TYR A 256 9.18 11.70 6.46
C TYR A 256 10.09 12.75 5.80
N GLY A 257 10.77 13.58 6.59
CA GLY A 257 11.71 14.58 6.10
C GLY A 257 11.09 15.92 5.75
N GLY A 258 9.83 16.15 6.12
CA GLY A 258 9.19 17.45 6.05
C GLY A 258 9.56 18.34 7.23
N ASN A 259 8.67 19.29 7.59
CA ASN A 259 8.96 20.27 8.61
C ASN A 259 8.09 20.07 9.86
N LEU A 260 8.66 20.33 11.04
CA LEU A 260 7.88 20.57 12.23
C LEU A 260 7.35 22.01 12.17
N CYS A 261 6.03 22.16 12.10
CA CYS A 261 5.38 23.47 12.06
C CYS A 261 5.03 23.94 13.46
N VAL A 262 5.40 25.19 13.78
CA VAL A 262 5.08 25.86 15.04
C VAL A 262 4.27 27.11 14.75
N LEU A 263 3.06 27.19 15.30
CA LEU A 263 2.21 28.37 15.22
C LEU A 263 2.57 29.33 16.39
N HIS A 264 3.07 30.49 16.05
CA HIS A 264 3.27 31.59 16.98
C HIS A 264 2.03 32.49 17.01
N ILE A 265 1.40 32.60 18.18
CA ILE A 265 0.26 33.50 18.41
C ILE A 265 0.76 34.67 19.26
N THR A 266 0.64 35.87 18.71
CA THR A 266 1.09 37.11 19.37
C THR A 266 -0.05 38.13 19.39
N GLU A 267 0.15 39.24 20.09
CA GLU A 267 -0.82 40.35 20.07
C GLU A 267 -1.13 40.90 18.68
N ASN A 268 -0.14 40.82 17.76
CA ASN A 268 -0.26 41.30 16.38
C ASN A 268 -0.87 40.30 15.41
N GLY A 269 -1.11 39.05 15.81
CA GLY A 269 -1.67 37.99 14.97
C GLY A 269 -1.02 36.65 15.21
N HIS A 270 -0.99 35.83 14.15
CA HIS A 270 -0.33 34.56 14.19
C HIS A 270 0.55 34.34 12.94
N SER A 271 1.57 33.49 13.07
CA SER A 271 2.46 33.10 12.00
C SER A 271 2.95 31.67 12.21
N VAL A 272 3.20 30.95 11.12
CA VAL A 272 3.74 29.58 11.19
C VAL A 272 5.23 29.62 10.88
N GLN A 273 6.04 29.12 11.82
CA GLN A 273 7.46 28.86 11.64
C GLN A 273 7.67 27.39 11.35
N LYS A 274 8.57 27.09 10.41
CA LYS A 274 8.89 25.72 9.99
C LYS A 274 10.31 25.37 10.40
N TYR A 275 10.50 24.20 11.01
CA TYR A 275 11.77 23.61 11.37
C TYR A 275 11.98 22.35 10.55
N GLU A 276 12.97 22.35 9.66
CA GLU A 276 13.26 21.23 8.78
C GLU A 276 13.75 20.00 9.56
N ASN A 277 13.25 18.82 9.23
CA ASN A 277 13.79 17.59 9.77
C ASN A 277 15.09 17.20 9.05
N THR A 278 16.22 17.68 9.56
CA THR A 278 17.56 17.39 9.02
C THR A 278 18.09 16.00 9.39
N VAL A 279 17.38 15.27 10.27
CA VAL A 279 17.80 13.97 10.79
C VAL A 279 17.16 12.82 10.01
N PHE A 280 16.01 13.07 9.38
CA PHE A 280 15.38 12.07 8.54
C PHE A 280 16.31 11.74 7.38
N ARG A 281 16.81 10.52 7.37
CA ARG A 281 17.51 9.95 6.24
C ARG A 281 16.61 8.88 5.68
N ILE A 282 16.24 9.03 4.42
CA ILE A 282 15.64 7.94 3.67
C ILE A 282 16.67 6.83 3.68
N PRO A 283 16.33 5.62 4.16
CA PRO A 283 17.22 4.49 4.00
C PRO A 283 17.63 4.41 2.52
N GLN A 284 18.91 4.27 2.26
CA GLN A 284 19.41 4.02 0.90
C GLN A 284 18.98 2.62 0.48
N THR A 285 17.73 2.49 0.12
CA THR A 285 17.17 1.33 -0.56
C THR A 285 16.70 1.76 -1.91
N ASP A 286 16.28 0.82 -2.72
CA ASP A 286 15.56 1.03 -3.99
C ASP A 286 14.39 2.04 -3.92
N THR A 287 14.16 2.65 -2.77
CA THR A 287 13.29 3.80 -2.49
C THR A 287 14.00 5.16 -2.64
N GLU A 288 15.26 5.22 -3.04
CA GLU A 288 15.90 6.50 -3.42
C GLU A 288 15.10 7.30 -4.47
N SER A 289 14.13 6.63 -5.12
CA SER A 289 13.25 7.29 -6.07
C SER A 289 12.18 8.18 -5.45
N ASP A 290 11.87 8.06 -4.15
CA ASP A 290 10.66 8.73 -3.62
C ASP A 290 10.92 10.06 -2.92
N ALA A 291 12.18 10.42 -2.58
CA ALA A 291 12.50 11.70 -1.95
C ALA A 291 13.87 12.31 -2.35
N ALA A 292 14.80 11.58 -2.96
CA ALA A 292 15.84 12.21 -3.77
C ALA A 292 15.14 13.02 -4.86
N ALA A 293 15.68 14.15 -5.25
CA ALA A 293 15.15 14.92 -6.38
C ALA A 293 14.86 13.94 -7.51
N LYS A 294 13.56 13.64 -7.73
CA LYS A 294 13.16 12.71 -8.78
C LYS A 294 13.85 13.13 -10.05
N PRO A 295 14.33 12.20 -10.87
CA PRO A 295 15.11 12.53 -12.04
C PRO A 295 14.38 13.56 -12.88
N TRP A 296 15.10 14.59 -13.30
CA TRP A 296 14.61 15.59 -14.22
C TRP A 296 15.02 15.19 -15.62
N ILE A 297 14.05 15.00 -16.48
CA ILE A 297 14.29 14.86 -17.90
C ILE A 297 14.05 16.23 -18.52
N GLU A 298 15.10 16.82 -19.11
CA GLU A 298 15.05 18.19 -19.65
C GLU A 298 14.21 18.30 -20.94
N ASP A 299 13.84 17.17 -21.55
CA ASP A 299 13.07 17.14 -22.79
C ASP A 299 11.62 17.59 -22.55
N THR A 300 11.24 18.66 -23.21
CA THR A 300 9.92 19.27 -23.10
C THR A 300 8.83 18.54 -23.90
N GLU A 301 9.19 17.65 -24.83
CA GLU A 301 8.23 16.93 -25.66
C GLU A 301 7.46 15.86 -24.88
N ASN A 302 8.01 15.35 -23.79
CA ASN A 302 7.43 14.29 -22.97
C ASN A 302 6.90 14.81 -21.61
N GLN A 303 6.17 15.89 -21.59
CA GLN A 303 5.66 16.52 -20.36
C GLN A 303 4.86 15.57 -19.46
N THR A 304 4.06 14.67 -20.04
CA THR A 304 3.25 13.71 -19.28
C THR A 304 4.11 12.76 -18.48
N THR A 305 5.16 12.16 -19.07
CA THR A 305 6.05 11.23 -18.37
C THR A 305 6.87 11.95 -17.31
N ASN A 306 7.30 13.18 -17.57
CA ASN A 306 7.97 14.03 -16.59
C ASN A 306 7.08 14.37 -15.39
N SER A 307 5.80 14.65 -15.62
CA SER A 307 4.82 14.85 -14.55
C SER A 307 4.65 13.57 -13.72
N MET A 308 4.51 12.42 -14.40
CA MET A 308 4.37 11.11 -13.75
C MET A 308 5.59 10.75 -12.89
N ILE A 309 6.80 11.03 -13.37
CA ILE A 309 8.04 10.80 -12.61
C ILE A 309 8.04 11.58 -11.30
N ARG A 310 7.44 12.77 -11.26
CA ARG A 310 7.35 13.62 -10.06
C ARG A 310 6.18 13.29 -9.15
N ASN A 311 5.20 12.55 -9.64
CA ASN A 311 4.01 12.22 -8.88
C ASN A 311 4.38 11.33 -7.67
N LYS A 312 4.05 11.78 -6.45
CA LYS A 312 4.33 11.05 -5.20
C LYS A 312 3.63 9.69 -5.08
N HIS A 313 2.64 9.46 -5.91
CA HIS A 313 1.87 8.20 -5.96
C HIS A 313 2.40 7.24 -7.03
N ILE A 314 3.49 7.59 -7.70
CA ILE A 314 4.16 6.77 -8.71
C ILE A 314 5.58 6.49 -8.23
N ARG A 315 5.91 5.21 -8.12
CA ARG A 315 7.27 4.74 -7.86
C ARG A 315 8.04 4.69 -9.17
N VAL A 316 9.23 5.26 -9.17
CA VAL A 316 10.17 5.25 -10.29
C VAL A 316 11.35 4.37 -9.91
N LYS A 317 11.64 3.35 -10.70
CA LYS A 317 12.80 2.46 -10.51
C LYS A 317 13.71 2.56 -11.73
N SER A 318 15.00 2.81 -11.50
CA SER A 318 16.03 2.76 -12.55
C SER A 318 16.33 1.31 -12.90
N LEU A 319 16.44 1.01 -14.19
CA LEU A 319 16.70 -0.32 -14.74
C LEU A 319 17.79 -0.24 -15.79
N ASP A 320 18.29 -1.41 -16.21
CA ASP A 320 19.17 -1.55 -17.37
C ASP A 320 18.50 -1.03 -18.65
N HIS A 321 19.23 -0.97 -19.76
CA HIS A 321 18.79 -0.42 -21.05
C HIS A 321 18.40 1.07 -21.01
N ASN A 322 18.91 1.83 -20.03
CA ASN A 322 18.59 3.25 -19.83
C ASN A 322 17.08 3.50 -19.58
N LEU A 323 16.44 2.64 -18.79
CA LEU A 323 15.00 2.70 -18.53
C LEU A 323 14.66 3.12 -17.10
N TYR A 324 13.59 3.92 -16.95
CA TYR A 324 12.82 4.00 -15.71
C TYR A 324 11.56 3.14 -15.84
N SER A 325 11.27 2.35 -14.81
CA SER A 325 9.98 1.70 -14.63
C SER A 325 9.08 2.57 -13.75
N LEU A 326 7.88 2.90 -14.22
CA LEU A 326 6.91 3.72 -13.53
C LEU A 326 5.70 2.85 -13.13
N ASN A 327 5.46 2.75 -11.81
CA ASN A 327 4.33 2.00 -11.29
C ASN A 327 3.66 2.78 -10.15
N PHE A 328 2.34 2.67 -10.02
CA PHE A 328 1.66 3.24 -8.87
C PHE A 328 2.17 2.60 -7.56
N THR A 329 2.24 3.39 -6.49
CA THR A 329 2.68 2.93 -5.18
C THR A 329 1.64 2.03 -4.51
N SER A 330 2.07 1.20 -3.54
CA SER A 330 1.15 0.42 -2.70
C SER A 330 0.13 1.32 -2.00
N ARG A 331 0.55 2.52 -1.55
CA ARG A 331 -0.33 3.52 -0.96
C ARG A 331 -1.42 4.00 -1.93
N ALA A 332 -1.07 4.26 -3.19
CA ALA A 332 -2.07 4.64 -4.19
C ALA A 332 -3.10 3.52 -4.39
N PHE A 333 -2.64 2.27 -4.43
CA PHE A 333 -3.51 1.10 -4.55
C PHE A 333 -4.42 0.92 -3.33
N GLU A 334 -3.88 0.94 -2.12
CA GLU A 334 -4.62 0.73 -0.87
C GLU A 334 -5.64 1.84 -0.59
N LYS A 335 -5.29 3.07 -0.93
CA LYS A 335 -6.13 4.25 -0.72
C LYS A 335 -7.09 4.52 -1.88
N GLY A 336 -7.00 3.76 -2.97
CA GLY A 336 -7.81 3.97 -4.17
C GLY A 336 -7.53 5.31 -4.85
N ILE A 337 -6.27 5.79 -4.80
CA ILE A 337 -5.87 7.06 -5.43
C ILE A 337 -5.63 6.81 -6.92
N TRP A 338 -6.66 7.05 -7.70
CA TRP A 338 -6.66 6.85 -9.15
C TRP A 338 -6.95 8.16 -9.87
N ASP A 339 -5.92 8.71 -10.47
CA ASP A 339 -5.97 9.87 -11.36
C ASP A 339 -5.45 9.48 -12.75
N THR A 340 -5.38 10.44 -13.65
CA THR A 340 -4.94 10.22 -15.05
C THR A 340 -3.49 9.73 -15.16
N GLU A 341 -2.66 9.94 -14.16
CA GLU A 341 -1.26 9.51 -14.14
C GLU A 341 -1.10 8.15 -13.45
N THR A 342 -1.68 7.96 -12.26
CA THR A 342 -1.58 6.72 -11.51
C THR A 342 -2.22 5.54 -12.24
N ILE A 343 -3.30 5.78 -13.00
CA ILE A 343 -3.92 4.77 -13.87
C ILE A 343 -2.94 4.29 -14.97
N LYS A 344 -2.12 5.20 -15.53
CA LYS A 344 -1.14 4.88 -16.57
C LYS A 344 0.14 4.24 -16.02
N ALA A 345 0.43 4.44 -14.74
CA ALA A 345 1.63 3.94 -14.08
C ALA A 345 1.51 2.45 -13.73
N ARG A 346 1.45 1.59 -14.77
CA ARG A 346 1.41 0.13 -14.62
C ARG A 346 2.05 -0.55 -15.82
N GLY A 347 3.21 -1.17 -15.59
CA GLY A 347 3.97 -1.76 -16.70
C GLY A 347 4.39 -0.70 -17.71
N LEU A 348 4.81 0.46 -17.24
CA LEU A 348 5.26 1.58 -18.05
C LEU A 348 6.76 1.77 -17.88
N PHE A 349 7.49 1.79 -19.00
CA PHE A 349 8.94 1.96 -19.03
C PHE A 349 9.27 3.10 -19.98
N VAL A 350 10.06 4.04 -19.48
CA VAL A 350 10.46 5.24 -20.22
C VAL A 350 11.96 5.37 -20.28
N ASP A 351 12.47 5.99 -21.32
CA ASP A 351 13.90 6.30 -21.44
C ASP A 351 14.32 7.31 -20.37
N GLN A 352 15.42 7.03 -19.69
CA GLN A 352 15.92 7.87 -18.59
C GLN A 352 16.37 9.26 -19.04
N THR A 353 16.74 9.41 -20.31
CA THR A 353 17.27 10.66 -20.85
C THR A 353 16.17 11.52 -21.48
N THR A 354 15.27 10.87 -22.25
CA THR A 354 14.29 11.61 -23.08
C THR A 354 12.87 11.56 -22.50
N GLY A 355 12.57 10.63 -21.60
CA GLY A 355 11.21 10.37 -21.13
C GLY A 355 10.30 9.70 -22.16
N GLU A 356 10.83 9.30 -23.32
CA GLU A 356 10.10 8.59 -24.34
C GLU A 356 9.62 7.23 -23.83
N ILE A 357 8.36 6.86 -24.10
CA ILE A 357 7.84 5.55 -23.73
C ILE A 357 8.49 4.49 -24.62
N LYS A 358 9.27 3.60 -24.02
CA LYS A 358 9.94 2.50 -24.71
C LYS A 358 9.17 1.18 -24.61
N MET A 359 8.39 1.02 -23.53
CA MET A 359 7.58 -0.17 -23.33
C MET A 359 6.39 0.18 -22.42
N ARG A 360 5.20 -0.37 -22.71
CA ARG A 360 4.04 -0.22 -21.83
C ARG A 360 3.07 -1.38 -21.94
N SER A 361 2.24 -1.51 -20.90
CA SER A 361 1.09 -2.39 -20.90
C SER A 361 -0.22 -1.60 -20.81
N TYR A 362 -1.32 -2.29 -20.52
CA TYR A 362 -2.61 -1.68 -20.26
C TYR A 362 -2.55 -0.67 -19.12
N ASN A 363 -3.32 0.40 -19.23
CA ASN A 363 -3.69 1.22 -18.10
C ASN A 363 -4.36 0.36 -17.01
N LYS A 364 -4.33 0.80 -15.77
CA LYS A 364 -5.04 0.11 -14.69
C LYS A 364 -6.52 0.13 -14.99
N PHE A 365 -7.16 -1.02 -15.08
CA PHE A 365 -8.60 -1.19 -15.19
C PHE A 365 -9.17 -1.97 -14.00
N PHE A 366 -10.45 -1.78 -13.71
CA PHE A 366 -11.08 -2.15 -12.45
C PHE A 366 -12.12 -3.25 -12.62
N ALA A 367 -12.47 -3.91 -11.52
CA ALA A 367 -13.57 -4.86 -11.53
C ALA A 367 -14.93 -4.16 -11.49
N ILE A 368 -15.99 -4.85 -11.92
CA ILE A 368 -17.35 -4.36 -11.73
C ILE A 368 -17.57 -3.99 -10.26
N GLY A 369 -18.01 -2.76 -10.02
CA GLY A 369 -18.30 -2.23 -8.70
C GLY A 369 -17.09 -1.77 -7.87
N GLU A 370 -15.87 -1.85 -8.42
CA GLU A 370 -14.64 -1.44 -7.72
C GLU A 370 -14.46 0.08 -7.72
N GLN A 371 -14.85 0.77 -8.79
CA GLN A 371 -14.81 2.23 -8.94
C GLN A 371 -16.15 2.76 -9.42
N GLU A 372 -16.32 4.08 -9.37
CA GLU A 372 -17.57 4.74 -9.76
C GLU A 372 -17.95 4.42 -11.22
N GLU A 373 -16.98 4.50 -12.14
CA GLU A 373 -17.20 4.21 -13.56
C GLU A 373 -17.57 2.74 -13.81
N THR A 374 -17.15 1.81 -12.93
CA THR A 374 -17.48 0.39 -13.05
C THR A 374 -18.70 -0.04 -12.24
N GLN A 375 -19.43 0.88 -11.62
CA GLN A 375 -20.74 0.58 -11.02
C GLN A 375 -21.74 0.22 -12.11
N ILE A 376 -22.57 -0.78 -11.86
CA ILE A 376 -23.56 -1.27 -12.85
C ILE A 376 -24.47 -0.15 -13.36
N SER A 377 -24.86 0.80 -12.49
CA SER A 377 -25.66 1.97 -12.85
C SER A 377 -24.97 2.88 -13.86
N ASN A 378 -23.66 3.00 -13.76
CA ASN A 378 -22.84 3.85 -14.65
C ASN A 378 -22.48 3.10 -15.91
N LEU A 379 -22.08 1.83 -15.84
CA LEU A 379 -21.84 0.97 -17.01
C LEU A 379 -23.03 0.96 -17.97
N LYS A 380 -24.26 0.91 -17.46
CA LYS A 380 -25.49 0.99 -18.28
C LYS A 380 -25.59 2.26 -19.14
N LYS A 381 -24.90 3.33 -18.74
CA LYS A 381 -24.97 4.65 -19.41
C LYS A 381 -23.76 4.94 -20.28
N SER A 382 -22.57 4.48 -19.85
CA SER A 382 -21.28 4.88 -20.44
C SER A 382 -20.73 3.88 -21.45
N VAL A 383 -21.03 2.59 -21.27
CA VAL A 383 -20.50 1.55 -22.14
C VAL A 383 -21.05 1.62 -23.56
N LYS A 384 -20.18 1.45 -24.55
CA LYS A 384 -20.53 1.34 -25.97
C LYS A 384 -20.54 -0.11 -26.41
N PHE A 385 -21.73 -0.59 -26.73
CA PHE A 385 -21.92 -1.97 -27.19
C PHE A 385 -21.56 -2.15 -28.68
N PRO A 386 -21.14 -3.38 -29.09
CA PRO A 386 -21.06 -4.59 -28.28
C PRO A 386 -19.84 -4.59 -27.33
N LEU A 387 -19.98 -5.28 -26.18
CA LEU A 387 -18.89 -5.62 -25.28
C LEU A 387 -18.26 -6.94 -25.71
N VAL A 388 -16.98 -6.96 -25.97
CA VAL A 388 -16.22 -8.18 -26.22
C VAL A 388 -15.64 -8.70 -24.91
N ALA A 389 -15.99 -9.92 -24.54
CA ALA A 389 -15.49 -10.59 -23.35
C ALA A 389 -14.40 -11.60 -23.71
N HIS A 390 -13.22 -11.38 -23.20
CA HIS A 390 -12.09 -12.28 -23.30
C HIS A 390 -11.93 -13.11 -22.04
N LYS A 391 -11.37 -14.31 -22.17
CA LYS A 391 -10.95 -15.14 -21.04
C LYS A 391 -9.96 -14.37 -20.19
N LYS A 392 -10.21 -14.31 -18.87
CA LYS A 392 -9.21 -13.83 -17.94
C LYS A 392 -8.34 -15.00 -17.49
N TYR A 393 -7.11 -15.00 -17.99
CA TYR A 393 -6.10 -15.98 -17.64
C TYR A 393 -5.61 -15.77 -16.18
N ASN A 394 -4.82 -16.69 -15.68
CA ASN A 394 -4.39 -16.71 -14.28
C ASN A 394 -2.87 -16.96 -14.16
N GLY A 395 -2.10 -16.22 -14.90
CA GLY A 395 -0.65 -16.12 -14.83
C GLY A 395 -0.20 -14.75 -14.35
N PHE A 396 0.98 -14.33 -14.79
CA PHE A 396 1.51 -12.99 -14.55
C PHE A 396 1.69 -12.20 -15.85
N LEU A 397 1.73 -10.87 -15.73
CA LEU A 397 1.88 -9.97 -16.87
C LEU A 397 3.31 -10.02 -17.40
N GLY A 398 3.48 -10.42 -18.64
CA GLY A 398 4.68 -10.24 -19.46
C GLY A 398 4.52 -9.07 -20.42
N ILE A 399 5.60 -8.32 -20.65
CA ILE A 399 5.64 -7.22 -21.61
C ILE A 399 6.92 -7.36 -22.43
N ALA A 400 6.83 -7.15 -23.73
CA ALA A 400 8.01 -7.20 -24.59
C ALA A 400 7.98 -6.07 -25.64
N SER A 401 9.12 -5.46 -25.89
CA SER A 401 9.26 -4.38 -26.88
C SER A 401 10.67 -4.35 -27.45
N THR A 402 10.83 -3.82 -28.66
CA THR A 402 12.16 -3.55 -29.24
C THR A 402 12.68 -2.22 -28.70
N ILE A 403 13.82 -2.26 -28.03
CA ILE A 403 14.50 -1.09 -27.45
C ILE A 403 15.94 -1.08 -27.98
N ASN A 404 16.31 -0.02 -28.69
CA ASN A 404 17.64 0.12 -29.28
C ASN A 404 18.10 -1.08 -30.13
N GLY A 405 17.15 -1.71 -30.85
CA GLY A 405 17.41 -2.87 -31.68
C GLY A 405 17.48 -4.21 -30.94
N GLU A 406 17.26 -4.24 -29.62
CA GLU A 406 17.14 -5.45 -28.81
C GLU A 406 15.70 -5.70 -28.42
N PHE A 407 15.26 -6.97 -28.40
CA PHE A 407 13.92 -7.33 -27.95
C PHE A 407 13.96 -7.63 -26.46
N VAL A 408 13.45 -6.69 -25.66
CA VAL A 408 13.54 -6.70 -24.20
C VAL A 408 12.26 -7.30 -23.61
N LEU A 409 12.42 -8.27 -22.70
CA LEU A 409 11.34 -8.87 -21.93
C LEU A 409 11.29 -8.22 -20.53
N ALA A 410 10.08 -7.94 -20.07
CA ALA A 410 9.83 -7.37 -18.75
C ALA A 410 8.57 -7.98 -18.12
N THR A 411 8.48 -7.85 -16.83
CA THR A 411 7.23 -8.01 -16.10
C THR A 411 6.60 -6.64 -15.83
N LYS A 412 5.67 -6.54 -14.91
CA LYS A 412 4.98 -5.29 -14.55
C LYS A 412 5.97 -4.14 -14.19
N SER A 413 7.13 -4.44 -13.59
CA SER A 413 7.99 -3.41 -13.00
C SER A 413 9.50 -3.63 -13.18
N THR A 414 9.94 -4.67 -13.83
CA THR A 414 11.36 -5.01 -13.96
C THR A 414 11.65 -5.78 -15.24
N THR A 415 12.89 -5.66 -15.71
CA THR A 415 13.47 -6.40 -16.85
C THR A 415 14.31 -7.59 -16.42
N GLU A 416 14.40 -7.86 -15.12
CA GLU A 416 15.21 -8.92 -14.51
C GLU A 416 14.49 -9.56 -13.32
N GLY A 417 15.00 -10.72 -12.87
CA GLY A 417 14.49 -11.48 -11.74
C GLY A 417 13.63 -12.68 -12.17
N GLU A 418 13.28 -13.51 -11.20
CA GLU A 418 12.67 -14.83 -11.37
C GLU A 418 11.50 -14.86 -12.37
N TYR A 419 10.56 -13.94 -12.26
CA TYR A 419 9.41 -13.89 -13.18
C TYR A 419 9.80 -13.52 -14.61
N VAL A 420 10.84 -12.70 -14.80
CA VAL A 420 11.39 -12.43 -16.14
C VAL A 420 12.10 -13.66 -16.67
N ASP A 421 12.76 -14.44 -15.81
CA ASP A 421 13.42 -15.67 -16.17
C ASP A 421 12.40 -16.76 -16.59
N TYR A 422 11.29 -16.89 -15.86
CA TYR A 422 10.16 -17.72 -16.28
C TYR A 422 9.57 -17.30 -17.63
N PHE A 423 9.41 -16.00 -17.83
CA PHE A 423 8.95 -15.49 -19.14
C PHE A 423 9.96 -15.81 -20.24
N ARG A 424 11.25 -15.61 -19.98
CA ARG A 424 12.33 -15.89 -20.92
C ARG A 424 12.42 -17.39 -21.26
N GLU A 425 12.30 -18.26 -20.26
CA GLU A 425 12.31 -19.71 -20.46
C GLU A 425 11.26 -20.17 -21.48
N ILE A 426 10.04 -19.64 -21.39
CA ILE A 426 8.98 -19.97 -22.35
C ILE A 426 9.23 -19.29 -23.69
N PHE A 427 9.61 -18.00 -23.69
CA PHE A 427 9.85 -17.21 -24.88
C PHE A 427 10.99 -17.79 -25.72
N ASP A 428 12.03 -18.32 -25.10
CA ASP A 428 13.19 -18.90 -25.77
C ASP A 428 12.90 -20.22 -26.50
N GLN A 429 11.76 -20.84 -26.24
CA GLN A 429 11.29 -21.98 -27.00
C GLN A 429 10.72 -21.60 -28.38
N LEU A 430 10.45 -20.32 -28.63
CA LEU A 430 10.08 -19.83 -29.96
C LEU A 430 11.26 -20.01 -30.93
N THR A 431 10.94 -20.33 -32.20
CA THR A 431 11.95 -20.35 -33.25
C THR A 431 12.53 -18.96 -33.51
N GLN A 432 13.74 -18.88 -34.05
CA GLN A 432 14.36 -17.60 -34.34
C GLN A 432 13.50 -16.74 -35.28
N LYS A 433 12.86 -17.38 -36.28
CA LYS A 433 11.94 -16.69 -37.19
C LYS A 433 10.76 -16.05 -36.45
N GLU A 434 10.18 -16.77 -35.49
CA GLU A 434 9.05 -16.24 -34.68
C GLU A 434 9.48 -15.08 -33.76
N LYS A 435 10.69 -15.18 -33.16
CA LYS A 435 11.29 -14.10 -32.38
C LYS A 435 11.56 -12.86 -33.21
N ASP A 436 12.17 -13.05 -34.40
CA ASP A 436 12.49 -11.95 -35.31
C ASP A 436 11.20 -11.26 -35.78
N GLN A 437 10.14 -12.01 -36.02
CA GLN A 437 8.84 -11.47 -36.43
C GLN A 437 8.24 -10.56 -35.33
N LEU A 438 8.27 -10.99 -34.06
CA LEU A 438 7.82 -10.17 -32.92
C LEU A 438 8.66 -8.91 -32.81
N LYS A 439 9.99 -9.04 -32.92
CA LYS A 439 10.91 -7.91 -32.87
C LYS A 439 10.64 -6.89 -33.98
N ASP A 440 10.55 -7.34 -35.22
CA ASP A 440 10.34 -6.51 -36.40
C ASP A 440 9.00 -5.76 -36.34
N LEU A 441 7.93 -6.44 -35.90
CA LEU A 441 6.62 -5.82 -35.74
C LEU A 441 6.62 -4.77 -34.59
N SER A 442 7.27 -5.10 -33.47
CA SER A 442 7.43 -4.15 -32.36
C SER A 442 8.15 -2.87 -32.78
N GLU A 443 9.24 -3.01 -33.55
CA GLU A 443 10.01 -1.88 -34.06
C GLU A 443 9.24 -1.07 -35.12
N LYS A 444 8.65 -1.78 -36.10
CA LYS A 444 7.87 -1.17 -37.19
C LYS A 444 6.70 -0.34 -36.70
N TYR A 445 5.98 -0.86 -35.71
CA TYR A 445 4.76 -0.22 -35.20
C TYR A 445 4.98 0.57 -33.91
N LYS A 446 6.21 0.64 -33.39
CA LYS A 446 6.57 1.28 -32.11
C LYS A 446 5.60 0.84 -31.01
N CYS A 447 5.45 -0.45 -30.80
CA CYS A 447 4.51 -1.02 -29.87
C CYS A 447 5.15 -2.06 -28.96
N SER A 448 4.51 -2.26 -27.81
CA SER A 448 4.81 -3.37 -26.89
C SER A 448 3.79 -4.48 -27.06
N PHE A 449 4.24 -5.71 -26.96
CA PHE A 449 3.37 -6.86 -26.82
C PHE A 449 3.13 -7.14 -25.34
N THR A 450 1.87 -7.35 -24.97
CA THR A 450 1.49 -7.78 -23.64
C THR A 450 1.10 -9.24 -23.65
N PHE A 451 1.53 -9.95 -22.61
CA PHE A 451 1.32 -11.38 -22.46
C PHE A 451 0.73 -11.72 -21.11
N GLU A 452 -0.07 -12.76 -21.03
CA GLU A 452 -0.22 -13.54 -19.82
C GLU A 452 0.73 -14.72 -19.90
N VAL A 453 1.62 -14.83 -18.93
CA VAL A 453 2.63 -15.87 -18.82
C VAL A 453 2.16 -16.87 -17.77
N GLU A 454 1.94 -18.12 -18.17
CA GLU A 454 1.57 -19.22 -17.28
C GLU A 454 2.77 -20.18 -17.20
N HIS A 455 3.42 -20.23 -16.03
CA HIS A 455 4.59 -21.05 -15.77
C HIS A 455 4.30 -22.05 -14.65
N ILE A 456 4.65 -23.33 -14.83
CA ILE A 456 4.32 -24.42 -13.91
C ILE A 456 4.88 -24.22 -12.49
N GLU A 457 5.99 -23.51 -12.36
CA GLU A 457 6.55 -23.17 -11.04
C GLU A 457 5.78 -22.03 -10.34
N ASP A 458 5.04 -21.21 -11.08
CA ASP A 458 4.18 -20.15 -10.55
C ASP A 458 2.72 -20.61 -10.49
N ARG A 459 2.43 -21.56 -9.60
CA ARG A 459 1.09 -22.13 -9.46
C ARG A 459 0.12 -21.14 -8.87
N HIS A 460 -0.94 -20.87 -9.59
CA HIS A 460 -2.04 -20.00 -9.18
C HIS A 460 -3.32 -20.78 -8.84
N ILE A 461 -4.41 -20.05 -8.57
CA ILE A 461 -5.71 -20.63 -8.18
C ILE A 461 -6.32 -21.48 -9.28
N ILE A 462 -6.20 -21.05 -10.53
CA ILE A 462 -6.61 -21.84 -11.69
C ILE A 462 -5.37 -22.61 -12.15
N ASP A 463 -5.48 -23.92 -12.09
CA ASP A 463 -4.38 -24.81 -12.40
C ASP A 463 -4.18 -24.96 -13.91
N PHE A 464 -2.94 -25.17 -14.33
CA PHE A 464 -2.56 -25.45 -15.72
C PHE A 464 -1.43 -26.47 -15.73
N ASP A 465 -1.47 -27.36 -16.73
CA ASP A 465 -0.56 -28.51 -16.81
C ASP A 465 0.74 -28.20 -17.56
N LYS A 466 0.80 -27.08 -18.26
CA LYS A 466 1.89 -26.73 -19.19
C LYS A 466 2.15 -25.25 -19.18
N ASN A 467 3.41 -24.91 -19.36
CA ASN A 467 3.81 -23.54 -19.64
C ASN A 467 3.08 -23.02 -20.89
N SER A 468 2.57 -21.81 -20.83
CA SER A 468 1.95 -21.16 -21.97
C SER A 468 2.24 -19.66 -22.01
N LEU A 469 2.22 -19.12 -23.20
CA LEU A 469 2.41 -17.70 -23.49
C LEU A 469 1.21 -17.23 -24.30
N THR A 470 0.30 -16.53 -23.65
CA THR A 470 -0.87 -15.97 -24.32
C THR A 470 -0.62 -14.50 -24.63
N ILE A 471 -0.50 -14.17 -25.94
CA ILE A 471 -0.43 -12.76 -26.34
C ILE A 471 -1.80 -12.13 -26.20
N LEU A 472 -1.85 -11.04 -25.42
CA LEU A 472 -3.07 -10.32 -25.13
C LEU A 472 -3.32 -9.22 -26.15
N ASP A 473 -2.34 -8.31 -26.31
CA ASP A 473 -2.44 -7.18 -27.23
C ASP A 473 -1.08 -6.65 -27.68
N ALA A 474 -1.09 -5.91 -28.79
CA ALA A 474 -0.04 -4.99 -29.19
C ALA A 474 -0.47 -3.58 -28.81
N ILE A 475 0.29 -2.90 -27.95
CA ILE A 475 -0.04 -1.59 -27.38
C ILE A 475 0.97 -0.56 -27.89
N PRO A 476 0.51 0.55 -28.53
CA PRO A 476 1.41 1.61 -28.96
C PRO A 476 2.21 2.20 -27.81
N ASN A 477 3.49 2.48 -28.01
CA ASN A 477 4.37 3.12 -27.01
C ASN A 477 4.13 4.64 -26.98
N SER A 478 2.87 5.04 -26.87
CA SER A 478 2.43 6.43 -26.80
C SER A 478 1.12 6.53 -26.02
N PHE A 479 0.88 7.65 -25.35
CA PHE A 479 -0.41 7.94 -24.70
C PHE A 479 -1.43 8.61 -25.64
N GLU A 480 -1.06 8.96 -26.85
CA GLU A 480 -1.95 9.59 -27.83
C GLU A 480 -3.14 8.70 -28.22
N PHE A 481 -2.99 7.40 -28.03
CA PHE A 481 -3.99 6.39 -28.35
C PHE A 481 -4.87 5.99 -27.15
N ASP A 482 -4.64 6.59 -25.97
CA ASP A 482 -5.44 6.28 -24.78
C ASP A 482 -6.90 6.75 -24.99
N GLY A 483 -7.84 5.81 -24.89
CA GLY A 483 -9.28 6.09 -25.10
C GLY A 483 -9.76 6.02 -26.55
N ILE A 484 -8.87 5.72 -27.51
CA ILE A 484 -9.22 5.29 -28.84
C ILE A 484 -9.21 3.78 -28.86
N ASP A 485 -10.06 3.16 -29.67
CA ASP A 485 -10.16 1.70 -29.84
C ASP A 485 -8.80 1.04 -30.18
N ILE A 486 -7.96 0.87 -29.14
CA ILE A 486 -6.65 0.23 -29.24
C ILE A 486 -6.84 -1.25 -29.57
N ASP A 487 -7.95 -1.82 -29.07
CA ASP A 487 -8.14 -3.26 -29.11
C ASP A 487 -8.54 -3.81 -30.47
N SER A 488 -9.35 -3.10 -31.24
CA SER A 488 -9.90 -3.70 -32.44
C SER A 488 -9.12 -3.38 -33.71
N ALA A 489 -8.68 -2.13 -33.88
CA ALA A 489 -8.05 -1.75 -35.15
C ALA A 489 -6.52 -1.89 -35.12
N PHE A 490 -5.83 -1.29 -34.15
CA PHE A 490 -4.36 -1.31 -34.10
C PHE A 490 -3.82 -2.66 -33.69
N SER A 491 -4.26 -3.19 -32.53
CA SER A 491 -3.74 -4.45 -32.00
C SER A 491 -4.00 -5.61 -32.99
N ASN A 492 -5.21 -5.71 -33.52
CA ASN A 492 -5.53 -6.77 -34.49
C ASN A 492 -4.70 -6.61 -35.77
N ASN A 493 -4.53 -5.39 -36.29
CA ASN A 493 -3.70 -5.18 -37.48
C ASN A 493 -2.25 -5.65 -37.28
N VAL A 494 -1.68 -5.45 -36.09
CA VAL A 494 -0.33 -5.92 -35.79
C VAL A 494 -0.31 -7.42 -35.55
N LEU A 495 -1.23 -7.93 -34.72
CA LEU A 495 -1.25 -9.36 -34.34
C LEU A 495 -1.62 -10.27 -35.50
N ASP A 496 -2.44 -9.82 -36.47
CA ASP A 496 -2.80 -10.61 -37.65
C ASP A 496 -1.63 -10.85 -38.61
N GLN A 497 -0.53 -10.11 -38.45
CA GLN A 497 0.71 -10.33 -39.17
C GLN A 497 1.61 -11.41 -38.54
N LEU A 498 1.27 -11.88 -37.32
CA LEU A 498 2.04 -12.91 -36.63
C LEU A 498 1.76 -14.31 -37.20
N GLU A 499 2.79 -14.98 -37.67
CA GLU A 499 2.76 -16.35 -38.13
C GLU A 499 3.43 -17.31 -37.14
N ILE A 500 3.00 -17.25 -35.86
CA ILE A 500 3.57 -18.10 -34.81
C ILE A 500 2.80 -19.41 -34.73
N THR A 501 3.53 -20.52 -34.82
CA THR A 501 2.98 -21.88 -34.86
C THR A 501 3.33 -22.71 -33.63
N SER A 502 4.14 -22.17 -32.75
CA SER A 502 4.55 -22.81 -31.49
C SER A 502 3.32 -23.14 -30.62
N PRO A 503 3.13 -24.42 -30.19
CA PRO A 503 1.87 -24.89 -29.58
C PRO A 503 1.59 -24.29 -28.18
N PHE A 504 2.59 -23.74 -27.53
CA PHE A 504 2.46 -23.05 -26.25
C PHE A 504 2.15 -21.55 -26.41
N PHE A 505 2.29 -21.01 -27.62
CA PHE A 505 1.95 -19.64 -27.94
C PHE A 505 0.49 -19.54 -28.41
N LYS A 506 -0.30 -18.67 -27.78
CA LYS A 506 -1.73 -18.52 -28.04
C LYS A 506 -2.10 -17.06 -28.18
N ARG A 507 -3.15 -16.76 -28.92
CA ARG A 507 -3.84 -15.46 -28.84
C ARG A 507 -4.91 -15.50 -27.76
N LYS A 508 -5.23 -14.33 -27.18
CA LYS A 508 -6.33 -14.21 -26.22
C LYS A 508 -7.64 -14.73 -26.83
N GLU A 509 -8.38 -15.49 -26.04
CA GLU A 509 -9.63 -16.12 -26.46
C GLU A 509 -10.82 -15.18 -26.24
N VAL A 510 -11.62 -14.96 -27.28
CA VAL A 510 -12.93 -14.35 -27.17
C VAL A 510 -13.93 -15.41 -26.70
N ILE A 511 -14.54 -15.18 -25.55
CA ILE A 511 -15.52 -16.11 -24.99
C ILE A 511 -16.92 -15.82 -25.53
N VAL A 512 -17.33 -14.55 -25.49
CA VAL A 512 -18.68 -14.12 -25.87
C VAL A 512 -18.71 -12.61 -26.10
N THR A 513 -19.70 -12.16 -26.87
CA THR A 513 -20.00 -10.73 -27.06
C THR A 513 -21.36 -10.41 -26.48
N PHE A 514 -21.49 -9.25 -25.83
CA PHE A 514 -22.74 -8.80 -25.22
C PHE A 514 -23.22 -7.50 -25.86
N ASP A 515 -24.53 -7.43 -26.07
CA ASP A 515 -25.20 -6.24 -26.61
C ASP A 515 -25.87 -5.38 -25.52
N ASP A 516 -25.92 -5.87 -24.28
CA ASP A 516 -26.48 -5.14 -23.15
C ASP A 516 -25.95 -5.66 -21.77
N ILE A 517 -26.07 -4.84 -20.74
CA ILE A 517 -25.67 -5.18 -19.37
C ILE A 517 -26.54 -6.30 -18.75
N PRO A 518 -27.87 -6.35 -18.95
CA PRO A 518 -28.68 -7.45 -18.42
C PRO A 518 -28.19 -8.83 -18.90
N THR A 519 -27.85 -8.96 -20.18
CA THR A 519 -27.33 -10.21 -20.75
C THR A 519 -25.96 -10.58 -20.16
N LEU A 520 -25.07 -9.60 -20.03
CA LEU A 520 -23.80 -9.78 -19.31
C LEU A 520 -24.03 -10.29 -17.87
N MET A 521 -24.91 -9.65 -17.11
CA MET A 521 -25.16 -10.03 -15.71
C MET A 521 -25.77 -11.44 -15.59
N ARG A 522 -26.60 -11.84 -16.53
CA ARG A 522 -27.13 -13.20 -16.62
C ARG A 522 -26.02 -14.21 -16.87
N TYR A 523 -25.17 -13.93 -17.86
CA TYR A 523 -24.03 -14.77 -18.20
C TYR A 523 -23.08 -14.93 -17.00
N ILE A 524 -22.75 -13.85 -16.30
CA ILE A 524 -21.92 -13.90 -15.10
C ILE A 524 -22.54 -14.84 -14.06
N LYS A 525 -23.84 -14.71 -13.81
CA LYS A 525 -24.55 -15.55 -12.82
C LYS A 525 -24.53 -17.03 -13.21
N GLU A 526 -24.68 -17.35 -14.49
CA GLU A 526 -24.70 -18.72 -15.00
C GLU A 526 -23.29 -19.37 -14.95
N HIS A 527 -22.23 -18.56 -15.06
CA HIS A 527 -20.84 -19.03 -15.13
C HIS A 527 -20.01 -18.71 -13.89
N ASP A 528 -20.62 -18.19 -12.81
CA ASP A 528 -19.91 -17.65 -11.63
C ASP A 528 -19.09 -18.74 -10.87
N TYR A 529 -19.37 -20.01 -11.13
CA TYR A 529 -18.62 -21.14 -10.58
C TYR A 529 -17.76 -21.87 -11.61
N ASN A 530 -17.45 -21.23 -12.75
CA ASN A 530 -16.49 -21.76 -13.71
C ASN A 530 -15.11 -21.90 -13.05
N ARG A 531 -14.47 -23.06 -13.30
CA ARG A 531 -13.18 -23.45 -12.70
C ARG A 531 -11.99 -23.30 -13.66
N ASP A 532 -12.26 -23.00 -14.93
CA ASP A 532 -11.27 -23.01 -16.01
C ASP A 532 -10.69 -21.63 -16.30
N SER A 533 -11.18 -20.59 -15.60
CA SER A 533 -10.70 -19.22 -15.74
C SER A 533 -10.92 -18.38 -14.48
N GLU A 534 -10.11 -17.34 -14.33
CA GLU A 534 -10.29 -16.36 -13.24
C GLU A 534 -11.61 -15.58 -13.42
N GLY A 535 -12.06 -15.42 -14.65
CA GLY A 535 -13.23 -14.63 -15.02
C GLY A 535 -13.15 -14.11 -16.45
N LEU A 536 -13.62 -12.87 -16.63
CA LEU A 536 -13.64 -12.20 -17.94
C LEU A 536 -12.91 -10.85 -17.86
N VAL A 537 -12.27 -10.46 -18.95
CA VAL A 537 -11.89 -9.08 -19.27
C VAL A 537 -12.81 -8.62 -20.38
N LEU A 538 -13.50 -7.49 -20.15
CA LEU A 538 -14.46 -6.93 -21.09
C LEU A 538 -13.91 -5.63 -21.66
N THR A 539 -14.07 -5.45 -22.95
CA THR A 539 -13.69 -4.24 -23.68
C THR A 539 -14.89 -3.74 -24.48
N ASP A 540 -15.19 -2.48 -24.40
CA ASP A 540 -16.25 -1.84 -25.20
C ASP A 540 -15.69 -1.32 -26.54
N GLN A 541 -16.57 -0.77 -27.40
CA GLN A 541 -16.15 -0.23 -28.70
C GLN A 541 -15.22 1.00 -28.64
N ASN A 542 -15.13 1.66 -27.49
CA ASN A 542 -14.24 2.80 -27.28
C ASN A 542 -12.93 2.39 -26.56
N GLY A 543 -12.67 1.07 -26.38
CA GLY A 543 -11.49 0.58 -25.66
C GLY A 543 -11.60 0.67 -24.13
N PHE A 544 -12.77 1.02 -23.57
CA PHE A 544 -12.97 1.01 -22.14
C PHE A 544 -12.96 -0.41 -21.61
N MET A 545 -12.03 -0.69 -20.67
CA MET A 545 -11.81 -2.02 -20.14
C MET A 545 -12.28 -2.13 -18.69
N PHE A 546 -12.93 -3.24 -18.37
CA PHE A 546 -13.22 -3.64 -17.00
C PHE A 546 -13.20 -5.17 -16.88
N LYS A 547 -13.20 -5.68 -15.66
CA LYS A 547 -13.08 -7.13 -15.42
C LYS A 547 -14.15 -7.66 -14.49
N VAL A 548 -14.42 -8.95 -14.65
CA VAL A 548 -15.27 -9.74 -13.76
C VAL A 548 -14.42 -10.91 -13.24
N LYS A 549 -14.44 -11.12 -11.94
CA LYS A 549 -13.87 -12.32 -11.33
C LYS A 549 -14.99 -13.23 -10.89
N TYR A 550 -14.95 -14.48 -11.30
CA TYR A 550 -15.96 -15.47 -10.94
C TYR A 550 -15.98 -15.76 -9.44
N ALA A 551 -17.14 -16.15 -8.92
CA ALA A 551 -17.32 -16.43 -7.50
C ALA A 551 -16.38 -17.55 -7.03
N TYR A 552 -16.24 -18.61 -7.84
CA TYR A 552 -15.27 -19.67 -7.56
C TYR A 552 -13.87 -19.14 -7.29
N TYR A 553 -13.31 -18.35 -8.22
CA TYR A 553 -11.98 -17.77 -8.05
C TYR A 553 -11.88 -16.88 -6.79
N ARG A 554 -12.88 -16.03 -6.57
CA ARG A 554 -12.92 -15.15 -5.39
C ARG A 554 -12.93 -15.93 -4.09
N GLU A 555 -13.69 -17.02 -4.03
CA GLU A 555 -13.79 -17.84 -2.82
C GLU A 555 -12.50 -18.62 -2.56
N VAL A 556 -11.93 -19.27 -3.57
CA VAL A 556 -10.65 -19.98 -3.42
C VAL A 556 -9.53 -19.01 -3.02
N LYS A 557 -9.53 -17.78 -3.57
CA LYS A 557 -8.59 -16.73 -3.16
C LYS A 557 -8.77 -16.35 -1.68
N ARG A 558 -10.00 -16.30 -1.16
CA ARG A 558 -10.25 -16.07 0.27
C ARG A 558 -9.79 -17.25 1.12
N LEU A 559 -10.04 -18.48 0.68
CA LEU A 559 -9.56 -19.68 1.36
C LEU A 559 -8.03 -19.72 1.41
N ARG A 560 -7.33 -19.27 0.35
CA ARG A 560 -5.87 -19.07 0.38
C ARG A 560 -5.46 -18.13 1.51
N GLY A 561 -6.09 -16.97 1.61
CA GLY A 561 -5.82 -16.02 2.70
C GLY A 561 -6.11 -16.59 4.10
N LEU A 562 -7.13 -17.44 4.24
CA LEU A 562 -7.42 -18.15 5.49
C LEU A 562 -6.37 -19.21 5.80
N HIS A 563 -5.91 -19.96 4.80
CA HIS A 563 -4.84 -20.93 4.93
C HIS A 563 -3.52 -20.27 5.35
N GLU A 564 -3.12 -19.18 4.71
CA GLU A 564 -1.95 -18.39 5.09
C GLU A 564 -2.03 -17.88 6.54
N ASN A 565 -3.24 -17.46 6.98
CA ASN A 565 -3.47 -17.10 8.38
C ASN A 565 -3.40 -18.32 9.33
N ALA A 566 -3.92 -19.48 8.90
CA ALA A 566 -3.82 -20.71 9.67
C ALA A 566 -2.35 -21.13 9.87
N ILE A 567 -1.56 -21.08 8.82
CA ILE A 567 -0.11 -21.29 8.88
C ILE A 567 0.53 -20.35 9.91
N LYS A 568 0.23 -19.06 9.85
CA LYS A 568 0.76 -18.07 10.82
C LYS A 568 0.37 -18.42 12.26
N MET A 569 -0.86 -18.85 12.50
CA MET A 569 -1.33 -19.24 13.83
C MET A 569 -0.61 -20.50 14.34
N LEU A 570 -0.56 -21.55 13.52
CA LEU A 570 0.09 -22.80 13.89
C LEU A 570 1.59 -22.63 14.17
N ARG A 571 2.25 -21.80 13.37
CA ARG A 571 3.67 -21.47 13.58
C ARG A 571 3.93 -20.73 14.90
N THR A 572 2.94 -19.98 15.41
CA THR A 572 3.00 -19.34 16.74
C THR A 572 2.44 -20.22 17.85
N SER A 573 2.27 -21.53 17.62
CA SER A 573 1.66 -22.48 18.56
C SER A 573 0.26 -22.07 19.02
N THR A 574 -0.44 -21.31 18.19
CA THR A 574 -1.81 -20.85 18.42
C THR A 574 -2.77 -21.72 17.62
N ALA A 575 -3.86 -22.17 18.24
CA ALA A 575 -4.89 -22.91 17.52
C ALA A 575 -5.53 -22.05 16.43
N ILE A 576 -5.87 -22.65 15.28
CA ILE A 576 -6.54 -21.97 14.17
C ILE A 576 -7.85 -21.36 14.67
N LYS A 577 -8.03 -20.06 14.54
CA LYS A 577 -9.24 -19.33 14.97
C LYS A 577 -10.22 -19.20 13.81
N LEU A 578 -11.51 -19.28 14.11
CA LEU A 578 -12.58 -19.15 13.12
C LEU A 578 -13.06 -17.71 12.90
N ASN A 579 -12.58 -16.77 13.69
CA ASN A 579 -13.06 -15.38 13.71
C ASN A 579 -12.91 -14.60 12.40
N LYS A 580 -12.07 -15.09 11.46
CA LYS A 580 -11.91 -14.50 10.13
C LYS A 580 -12.79 -15.15 9.06
N ALA A 581 -13.48 -16.25 9.39
CA ALA A 581 -14.38 -16.90 8.47
C ALA A 581 -15.74 -16.17 8.47
N ILE A 582 -16.24 -15.83 7.27
CA ILE A 582 -17.48 -15.08 7.06
C ILE A 582 -18.57 -16.02 6.53
N THR A 583 -18.20 -17.06 5.78
CA THR A 583 -19.14 -18.00 5.15
C THR A 583 -19.08 -19.38 5.80
N ALA A 584 -20.18 -20.16 5.66
CA ALA A 584 -20.21 -21.54 6.15
C ALA A 584 -19.12 -22.43 5.52
N VAL A 585 -18.78 -22.18 4.26
CA VAL A 585 -17.68 -22.89 3.56
C VAL A 585 -16.35 -22.57 4.24
N GLN A 586 -16.08 -21.32 4.56
CA GLN A 586 -14.84 -20.89 5.22
C GLN A 586 -14.71 -21.48 6.63
N VAL A 587 -15.81 -21.56 7.38
CA VAL A 587 -15.84 -22.20 8.70
C VAL A 587 -15.53 -23.70 8.57
N ARG A 588 -16.15 -24.39 7.61
CA ARG A 588 -15.88 -25.82 7.36
C ARG A 588 -14.43 -26.04 6.94
N PHE A 589 -13.90 -25.20 6.07
CA PHE A 589 -12.52 -25.27 5.62
C PHE A 589 -11.53 -25.12 6.78
N LEU A 590 -11.70 -24.12 7.65
CA LEU A 590 -10.84 -23.94 8.81
C LEU A 590 -10.96 -25.08 9.83
N ASN A 591 -12.16 -25.62 10.04
CA ASN A 591 -12.33 -26.80 10.90
C ASN A 591 -11.63 -28.02 10.29
N TRP A 592 -11.79 -28.25 8.98
CA TRP A 592 -11.12 -29.34 8.27
C TRP A 592 -9.58 -29.20 8.35
N LEU A 593 -9.04 -27.97 8.21
CA LEU A 593 -7.60 -27.71 8.40
C LEU A 593 -7.11 -28.02 9.83
N ARG A 594 -7.95 -27.81 10.85
CA ARG A 594 -7.62 -28.14 12.25
C ARG A 594 -7.41 -29.64 12.47
N ASP A 595 -8.09 -30.47 11.69
CA ASP A 595 -8.03 -31.92 11.79
C ASP A 595 -6.84 -32.50 11.00
N LYS A 596 -6.10 -31.68 10.27
CA LYS A 596 -4.88 -32.07 9.55
C LYS A 596 -3.65 -31.84 10.43
N ASP A 597 -2.59 -32.63 10.17
CA ASP A 597 -1.31 -32.37 10.83
C ASP A 597 -0.67 -31.06 10.32
N ASN A 598 0.18 -30.48 11.16
CA ASN A 598 0.79 -29.19 10.85
C ASN A 598 1.72 -29.26 9.63
N GLU A 599 2.40 -30.39 9.40
CA GLU A 599 3.30 -30.59 8.27
C GLU A 599 2.50 -30.52 6.96
N TYR A 600 1.35 -31.21 6.90
CA TYR A 600 0.46 -31.13 5.75
C TYR A 600 0.00 -29.67 5.49
N VAL A 601 -0.42 -28.96 6.53
CA VAL A 601 -0.88 -27.56 6.38
C VAL A 601 0.25 -26.63 5.91
N PHE A 602 1.49 -26.91 6.28
CA PHE A 602 2.63 -26.08 5.93
C PHE A 602 3.17 -26.36 4.53
N GLU A 603 3.22 -27.64 4.13
CA GLU A 603 3.95 -28.07 2.94
C GLU A 603 3.06 -28.23 1.70
N THR A 604 1.73 -28.28 1.89
CA THR A 604 0.82 -28.54 0.77
C THR A 604 0.33 -27.24 0.13
N HIS A 605 0.45 -27.15 -1.19
CA HIS A 605 -0.03 -25.98 -1.93
C HIS A 605 -1.56 -25.82 -1.80
N ILE A 606 -2.04 -24.56 -1.74
CA ILE A 606 -3.47 -24.24 -1.49
C ILE A 606 -4.42 -24.92 -2.47
N ILE A 607 -4.05 -25.09 -3.73
CA ILE A 607 -4.89 -25.76 -4.72
C ILE A 607 -5.10 -27.22 -4.34
N ASP A 608 -4.05 -27.91 -3.91
CA ASP A 608 -4.11 -29.31 -3.51
C ASP A 608 -4.86 -29.45 -2.20
N ILE A 609 -4.63 -28.56 -1.24
CA ILE A 609 -5.43 -28.44 -0.01
C ILE A 609 -6.91 -28.28 -0.34
N PHE A 610 -7.25 -27.43 -1.29
CA PHE A 610 -8.63 -27.20 -1.65
C PHE A 610 -9.27 -28.39 -2.35
N ARG A 611 -8.52 -29.11 -3.20
CA ARG A 611 -8.95 -30.38 -3.81
C ARG A 611 -9.22 -31.45 -2.77
N ASP A 612 -8.33 -31.60 -1.80
CA ASP A 612 -8.48 -32.56 -0.72
C ASP A 612 -9.65 -32.19 0.19
N PHE A 613 -9.85 -30.91 0.48
CA PHE A 613 -11.02 -30.42 1.20
C PHE A 613 -12.33 -30.75 0.46
N GLU A 614 -12.40 -30.54 -0.85
CA GLU A 614 -13.57 -30.90 -1.65
C GLU A 614 -13.77 -32.42 -1.73
N LYS A 615 -12.70 -33.20 -1.76
CA LYS A 615 -12.77 -34.66 -1.74
C LYS A 615 -13.32 -35.19 -0.43
N ASP A 616 -12.86 -34.64 0.70
CA ASP A 616 -13.24 -35.10 2.03
C ASP A 616 -14.63 -34.59 2.47
N CYS A 617 -14.97 -33.37 2.08
CA CYS A 617 -16.20 -32.70 2.51
C CYS A 617 -17.29 -32.59 1.43
N GLY A 618 -17.05 -33.14 0.23
CA GLY A 618 -17.88 -32.95 -0.96
C GLY A 618 -17.64 -31.58 -1.62
N LYS A 619 -18.13 -31.41 -2.87
CA LYS A 619 -18.03 -30.13 -3.56
C LYS A 619 -18.72 -29.05 -2.73
N GLN A 620 -18.01 -28.01 -2.34
CA GLN A 620 -18.46 -26.95 -1.45
C GLN A 620 -18.81 -25.66 -2.23
N LEU A 621 -18.30 -25.51 -3.47
CA LEU A 621 -18.51 -24.37 -4.36
C LEU A 621 -19.14 -24.81 -5.67
#